data_ecd31495d90b50b47c79db0045f6438a
#
_entry.id   ecd31495d90b50b47c79db0045f6438a
#
_cell.length_a   1.000
_cell.length_b   1.000
_cell.length_c   1.000
_cell.angle_alpha   90.00
_cell.angle_beta   90.00
_cell.angle_gamma   90.00
#
_symmetry.space_group_name_H-M   'P 1'
#
loop_
_entity.id
_entity.type
_entity.pdbx_description
1 polymer ?
#
loop_
_entity_poly.entity_id
_entity_poly.type
_entity_poly.pdbx_seq_one_letter_code
_entity_poly.pdbx_strand_id
1 'polypeptide(L)'
;RGKCRTGAHSRQSKTEEELERETPVISIDYMGPKSKFMARVTDSDEQAIASLPILTGIDRRTKWVFAHMVPKKGHDAQAIKQLAREIKLSGYSRLVLKSDQEPSIKALIEAVKNERAEDIETLMQEESPVGEHQSNGEVENAIKSVQAQMRTMRLALQSRYGRKIRADHPIRR
;
A
#
# COMPACT_ATOMS: atom_id res chain seq x y z
N ARG A 1 32.69 -28.21 -12.44
CA ARG A 1 31.63 -28.00 -11.43
C ARG A 1 31.84 -26.61 -10.86
N GLY A 2 31.17 -25.60 -11.47
CA GLY A 2 31.16 -24.20 -11.01
C GLY A 2 30.22 -24.04 -9.82
N LYS A 3 30.75 -23.68 -8.64
CA LYS A 3 29.95 -23.24 -7.49
C LYS A 3 29.54 -21.80 -7.71
N CYS A 4 28.25 -21.58 -7.99
CA CYS A 4 27.64 -20.25 -7.98
C CYS A 4 27.59 -19.79 -6.50
N ARG A 5 28.48 -18.86 -6.11
CA ARG A 5 28.38 -18.16 -4.82
C ARG A 5 27.33 -17.05 -4.98
N THR A 6 26.14 -17.30 -4.51
CA THR A 6 25.20 -16.22 -4.21
C THR A 6 25.73 -15.47 -2.99
N GLY A 7 26.36 -14.32 -3.22
CA GLY A 7 26.73 -13.41 -2.16
C GLY A 7 25.47 -12.93 -1.46
N ALA A 8 25.28 -13.32 -0.21
CA ALA A 8 24.29 -12.68 0.64
C ALA A 8 24.72 -11.22 0.81
N HIS A 9 24.01 -10.28 0.16
CA HIS A 9 24.13 -8.87 0.49
C HIS A 9 23.60 -8.69 1.91
N SER A 10 24.50 -8.64 2.88
CA SER A 10 24.17 -8.20 4.23
C SER A 10 23.76 -6.72 4.12
N ARG A 11 22.48 -6.44 4.25
CA ARG A 11 22.02 -5.07 4.50
C ARG A 11 22.60 -4.65 5.84
N GLN A 12 23.55 -3.74 5.81
CA GLN A 12 23.96 -3.04 7.03
C GLN A 12 22.71 -2.33 7.57
N SER A 13 22.32 -2.66 8.79
CA SER A 13 21.26 -1.92 9.49
C SER A 13 21.79 -0.52 9.74
N LYS A 14 21.09 0.49 9.24
CA LYS A 14 21.38 1.89 9.57
C LYS A 14 21.22 2.10 11.07
N THR A 15 22.08 2.92 11.64
CA THR A 15 21.96 3.31 13.05
C THR A 15 20.72 4.19 13.25
N GLU A 16 20.17 4.22 14.47
CA GLU A 16 19.01 5.06 14.80
C GLU A 16 19.25 6.55 14.47
N GLU A 17 20.48 7.04 14.69
CA GLU A 17 20.88 8.40 14.37
C GLU A 17 20.89 8.69 12.85
N GLU A 18 21.25 7.72 12.02
CA GLU A 18 21.17 7.86 10.55
C GLU A 18 19.73 7.88 10.07
N LEU A 19 18.85 7.08 10.68
CA LEU A 19 17.43 7.07 10.38
C LEU A 19 16.73 8.38 10.80
N GLU A 20 17.16 9.00 11.89
CA GLU A 20 16.62 10.28 12.33
C GLU A 20 16.98 11.46 11.41
N ARG A 21 18.13 11.40 10.75
CA ARG A 21 18.58 12.44 9.80
C ARG A 21 17.94 12.34 8.43
N GLU A 22 17.43 11.17 8.04
CA GLU A 22 16.79 10.98 6.75
C GLU A 22 15.34 11.48 6.77
N THR A 23 14.91 12.11 5.67
CA THR A 23 13.51 12.44 5.47
C THR A 23 12.69 11.14 5.43
N PRO A 24 11.63 11.01 6.26
CA PRO A 24 10.80 9.81 6.25
C PRO A 24 10.22 9.51 4.87
N VAL A 25 10.13 8.23 4.54
CA VAL A 25 9.60 7.76 3.25
C VAL A 25 8.40 6.88 3.50
N ILE A 26 7.26 7.24 2.92
CA ILE A 26 6.06 6.39 2.86
C ILE A 26 5.94 5.89 1.42
N SER A 27 6.05 4.58 1.24
CA SER A 27 5.83 3.94 -0.06
C SER A 27 4.38 3.56 -0.21
N ILE A 28 3.76 3.92 -1.34
CA ILE A 28 2.34 3.65 -1.62
C ILE A 28 2.17 2.95 -2.96
N ASP A 29 1.15 2.10 -3.03
CA ASP A 29 0.76 1.40 -4.25
C ASP A 29 -0.70 0.94 -4.18
N TYR A 30 -1.30 0.66 -5.34
CA TYR A 30 -2.62 0.07 -5.43
C TYR A 30 -2.56 -1.44 -5.55
N MET A 31 -3.13 -2.13 -4.60
CA MET A 31 -3.47 -3.53 -4.76
C MET A 31 -4.67 -3.62 -5.72
N GLY A 32 -4.39 -4.06 -6.95
CA GLY A 32 -5.41 -4.17 -7.99
C GLY A 32 -6.26 -5.44 -7.88
N PRO A 33 -7.41 -5.48 -8.57
CA PRO A 33 -8.32 -6.63 -8.60
C PRO A 33 -7.70 -7.88 -9.25
N LYS A 34 -6.65 -7.73 -10.04
CA LYS A 34 -5.93 -8.82 -10.73
C LYS A 34 -4.95 -9.59 -9.84
N SER A 35 -4.85 -9.29 -8.54
CA SER A 35 -4.06 -10.15 -7.68
C SER A 35 -4.69 -11.55 -7.70
N LYS A 36 -3.87 -12.60 -7.86
CA LYS A 36 -4.30 -14.02 -7.84
C LYS A 36 -5.16 -14.41 -6.63
N PHE A 37 -5.23 -13.50 -5.67
CA PHE A 37 -6.03 -13.59 -4.45
C PHE A 37 -7.54 -13.40 -4.72
N MET A 38 -7.92 -12.49 -5.63
CA MET A 38 -9.31 -12.21 -5.99
C MET A 38 -9.83 -13.15 -7.08
N ALA A 39 -8.94 -13.73 -7.91
CA ALA A 39 -9.29 -14.53 -9.08
C ALA A 39 -9.91 -15.93 -8.77
N ARG A 40 -10.03 -16.32 -7.49
CA ARG A 40 -10.66 -17.60 -7.08
C ARG A 40 -12.12 -17.47 -6.63
N VAL A 41 -12.71 -16.31 -6.82
CA VAL A 41 -14.12 -16.09 -6.50
C VAL A 41 -14.91 -16.19 -7.80
N THR A 42 -15.74 -17.23 -7.92
CA THR A 42 -16.38 -17.68 -9.16
C THR A 42 -17.80 -17.15 -9.40
N ASP A 43 -18.31 -16.24 -8.56
CA ASP A 43 -19.65 -15.69 -8.73
C ASP A 43 -19.61 -14.26 -9.30
N SER A 44 -20.45 -13.99 -10.32
CA SER A 44 -20.46 -12.75 -11.09
C SER A 44 -20.71 -11.46 -10.26
N ASP A 45 -21.48 -11.53 -9.20
CA ASP A 45 -21.77 -10.40 -8.31
C ASP A 45 -20.61 -10.16 -7.31
N GLU A 46 -19.85 -11.20 -7.01
CA GLU A 46 -18.61 -11.09 -6.22
C GLU A 46 -17.49 -10.37 -6.98
N GLN A 47 -17.52 -10.39 -8.31
CA GLN A 47 -16.49 -9.75 -9.15
C GLN A 47 -16.55 -8.22 -9.08
N ALA A 48 -17.72 -7.61 -8.93
CA ALA A 48 -17.87 -6.16 -8.92
C ALA A 48 -17.27 -5.51 -7.65
N ILE A 49 -17.48 -6.10 -6.48
CA ILE A 49 -16.94 -5.58 -5.20
C ILE A 49 -15.51 -6.06 -4.98
N ALA A 50 -15.18 -7.26 -5.43
CA ALA A 50 -13.81 -7.76 -5.49
C ALA A 50 -12.92 -6.93 -6.44
N SER A 51 -13.49 -6.03 -7.23
CA SER A 51 -12.78 -5.16 -8.19
C SER A 51 -12.36 -3.81 -7.62
N LEU A 52 -12.82 -3.43 -6.42
CA LEU A 52 -12.41 -2.16 -5.83
C LEU A 52 -10.92 -2.15 -5.51
N PRO A 53 -10.19 -1.11 -5.93
CA PRO A 53 -8.79 -0.98 -5.61
C PRO A 53 -8.58 -0.75 -4.11
N ILE A 54 -7.49 -1.25 -3.58
CA ILE A 54 -7.06 -1.01 -2.22
C ILE A 54 -5.78 -0.19 -2.27
N LEU A 55 -5.83 1.05 -1.78
CA LEU A 55 -4.65 1.87 -1.58
C LEU A 55 -3.90 1.33 -0.37
N THR A 56 -2.68 0.88 -0.57
CA THR A 56 -1.81 0.34 0.48
C THR A 56 -0.57 1.21 0.61
N GLY A 57 -0.14 1.46 1.82
CA GLY A 57 1.11 2.15 2.07
C GLY A 57 1.88 1.56 3.23
N ILE A 58 3.18 1.83 3.24
CA ILE A 58 4.09 1.44 4.32
C ILE A 58 5.05 2.60 4.62
N ASP A 59 5.12 2.98 5.87
CA ASP A 59 6.18 3.86 6.37
C ASP A 59 7.48 3.04 6.52
N ARG A 60 8.51 3.47 5.82
CA ARG A 60 9.82 2.80 5.83
C ARG A 60 10.47 2.84 7.21
N ARG A 61 10.25 3.90 7.98
CA ARG A 61 10.87 4.12 9.29
C ARG A 61 10.21 3.27 10.37
N THR A 62 8.90 3.44 10.55
CA THR A 62 8.13 2.78 11.61
C THR A 62 7.64 1.39 11.24
N LYS A 63 7.69 1.03 9.95
CA LYS A 63 7.07 -0.19 9.37
C LYS A 63 5.56 -0.23 9.53
N TRP A 64 4.94 0.92 9.86
CA TRP A 64 3.50 1.03 9.90
C TRP A 64 2.89 0.84 8.51
N VAL A 65 1.90 -0.05 8.43
CA VAL A 65 1.21 -0.40 7.19
C VAL A 65 -0.24 0.04 7.29
N PHE A 66 -0.72 0.70 6.25
CA PHE A 66 -2.14 1.03 6.11
C PHE A 66 -2.70 0.49 4.80
N ALA A 67 -4.01 0.23 4.79
CA ALA A 67 -4.72 -0.23 3.60
C ALA A 67 -6.16 0.28 3.61
N HIS A 68 -6.57 0.95 2.54
CA HIS A 68 -7.90 1.53 2.40
C HIS A 68 -8.54 1.09 1.09
N MET A 69 -9.73 0.51 1.19
CA MET A 69 -10.58 0.28 0.02
C MET A 69 -11.09 1.63 -0.50
N VAL A 70 -10.87 1.91 -1.78
CA VAL A 70 -11.27 3.16 -2.42
C VAL A 70 -12.17 2.89 -3.63
N PRO A 71 -13.08 3.82 -3.97
CA PRO A 71 -14.03 3.59 -5.07
C PRO A 71 -13.35 3.43 -6.43
N LYS A 72 -12.28 4.17 -6.66
CA LYS A 72 -11.49 4.12 -7.90
C LYS A 72 -10.05 4.54 -7.65
N LYS A 73 -9.16 4.19 -8.57
CA LYS A 73 -7.78 4.68 -8.59
C LYS A 73 -7.73 6.16 -9.04
N GLY A 74 -6.71 6.87 -8.58
CA GLY A 74 -6.41 8.22 -9.03
C GLY A 74 -7.12 9.31 -8.22
N HIS A 75 -7.51 10.38 -8.90
CA HIS A 75 -8.17 11.53 -8.30
C HIS A 75 -9.59 11.17 -7.84
N ASP A 76 -9.70 10.73 -6.60
CA ASP A 76 -10.94 10.36 -5.93
C ASP A 76 -10.98 10.98 -4.53
N ALA A 77 -12.06 11.65 -4.17
CA ALA A 77 -12.19 12.40 -2.92
C ALA A 77 -11.98 11.52 -1.67
N GLN A 78 -12.45 10.25 -1.71
CA GLN A 78 -12.27 9.34 -0.59
C GLN A 78 -10.80 8.88 -0.50
N ALA A 79 -10.16 8.54 -1.63
CA ALA A 79 -8.76 8.15 -1.67
C ALA A 79 -7.85 9.28 -1.18
N ILE A 80 -8.11 10.52 -1.63
CA ILE A 80 -7.38 11.72 -1.21
C ILE A 80 -7.51 11.91 0.30
N LYS A 81 -8.75 11.89 0.83
CA LYS A 81 -9.02 12.06 2.26
C LYS A 81 -8.34 10.97 3.11
N GLN A 82 -8.36 9.71 2.66
CA GLN A 82 -7.71 8.62 3.39
C GLN A 82 -6.19 8.79 3.40
N LEU A 83 -5.56 9.03 2.25
CA LEU A 83 -4.11 9.23 2.20
C LEU A 83 -3.68 10.47 3.01
N ALA A 84 -4.40 11.57 2.89
CA ALA A 84 -4.18 12.77 3.68
C ALA A 84 -4.26 12.51 5.19
N ARG A 85 -5.24 11.68 5.62
CA ARG A 85 -5.36 11.26 7.02
C ARG A 85 -4.15 10.44 7.49
N GLU A 86 -3.70 9.47 6.68
CA GLU A 86 -2.54 8.64 7.02
C GLU A 86 -1.27 9.47 7.16
N ILE A 87 -1.06 10.43 6.25
CA ILE A 87 0.04 11.37 6.34
C ILE A 87 -0.04 12.22 7.62
N LYS A 88 -1.22 12.69 7.99
CA LYS A 88 -1.41 13.44 9.24
C LYS A 88 -1.13 12.58 10.47
N LEU A 89 -1.58 11.33 10.46
CA LEU A 89 -1.35 10.38 11.55
C LEU A 89 0.13 10.01 11.71
N SER A 90 0.93 10.06 10.64
CA SER A 90 2.37 9.82 10.71
C SER A 90 3.13 10.89 11.53
N GLY A 91 2.54 12.08 11.68
CA GLY A 91 3.11 13.19 12.46
C GLY A 91 4.33 13.84 11.82
N TYR A 92 4.67 13.51 10.58
CA TYR A 92 5.81 14.10 9.89
C TYR A 92 5.46 15.46 9.29
N SER A 93 6.30 16.47 9.56
CA SER A 93 6.24 17.79 8.89
C SER A 93 6.89 17.76 7.49
N ARG A 94 7.81 16.81 7.28
CA ARG A 94 8.53 16.61 6.01
C ARG A 94 8.54 15.14 5.69
N LEU A 95 8.12 14.76 4.49
CA LEU A 95 8.13 13.36 4.06
C LEU A 95 8.26 13.21 2.54
N VAL A 96 8.71 12.04 2.12
CA VAL A 96 8.73 11.59 0.74
C VAL A 96 7.62 10.56 0.53
N LEU A 97 6.72 10.80 -0.43
CA LEU A 97 5.82 9.78 -0.94
C LEU A 97 6.47 9.09 -2.13
N LYS A 98 6.78 7.81 -1.95
CA LYS A 98 7.37 6.97 -2.98
C LYS A 98 6.31 6.10 -3.63
N SER A 99 6.27 6.09 -4.96
CA SER A 99 5.33 5.28 -5.73
C SER A 99 5.98 4.74 -7.00
N ASP A 100 5.27 3.84 -7.69
CA ASP A 100 5.56 3.53 -9.07
C ASP A 100 5.16 4.70 -9.99
N GLN A 101 5.37 4.51 -11.30
CA GLN A 101 5.06 5.54 -12.30
C GLN A 101 3.61 5.46 -12.81
N GLU A 102 2.71 4.75 -12.12
CA GLU A 102 1.31 4.64 -12.53
C GLU A 102 0.64 6.03 -12.52
N PRO A 103 0.05 6.50 -13.63
CA PRO A 103 -0.54 7.83 -13.71
C PRO A 103 -1.62 8.10 -12.65
N SER A 104 -2.33 7.06 -12.26
CA SER A 104 -3.37 7.16 -11.23
C SER A 104 -2.80 7.50 -9.84
N ILE A 105 -1.65 6.92 -9.47
CA ILE A 105 -0.99 7.26 -8.19
C ILE A 105 -0.43 8.67 -8.21
N LYS A 106 0.18 9.08 -9.34
CA LYS A 106 0.67 10.45 -9.51
C LYS A 106 -0.43 11.48 -9.32
N ALA A 107 -1.59 11.27 -9.97
CA ALA A 107 -2.75 12.14 -9.82
C ALA A 107 -3.28 12.19 -8.38
N LEU A 108 -3.24 11.07 -7.65
CA LEU A 108 -3.60 11.02 -6.23
C LEU A 108 -2.64 11.85 -5.37
N ILE A 109 -1.33 11.66 -5.55
CA ILE A 109 -0.30 12.38 -4.78
C ILE A 109 -0.41 13.88 -5.02
N GLU A 110 -0.58 14.30 -6.27
CA GLU A 110 -0.74 15.72 -6.61
C GLU A 110 -1.99 16.34 -5.98
N ALA A 111 -3.11 15.62 -6.01
CA ALA A 111 -4.33 16.06 -5.36
C ALA A 111 -4.16 16.20 -3.83
N VAL A 112 -3.47 15.26 -3.18
CA VAL A 112 -3.15 15.33 -1.75
C VAL A 112 -2.23 16.49 -1.42
N LYS A 113 -1.23 16.78 -2.26
CA LYS A 113 -0.36 17.96 -2.09
C LYS A 113 -1.18 19.25 -2.10
N ASN A 114 -2.10 19.38 -3.05
CA ASN A 114 -2.94 20.58 -3.18
C ASN A 114 -3.91 20.74 -1.99
N GLU A 115 -4.47 19.63 -1.46
CA GLU A 115 -5.38 19.67 -0.31
C GLU A 115 -4.64 19.93 1.00
N ARG A 116 -3.36 19.60 1.09
CA ARG A 116 -2.55 19.62 2.32
C ARG A 116 -1.43 20.64 2.34
N ALA A 117 -1.41 21.59 1.41
CA ALA A 117 -0.36 22.60 1.29
C ALA A 117 -0.07 23.38 2.59
N GLU A 118 -1.07 23.48 3.49
CA GLU A 118 -0.94 24.20 4.76
C GLU A 118 -0.44 23.35 5.94
N ASP A 119 -0.68 22.02 5.88
CA ASP A 119 -0.43 21.10 7.00
C ASP A 119 0.98 20.46 6.96
N ILE A 120 1.64 20.46 5.81
CA ILE A 120 2.93 19.77 5.59
C ILE A 120 3.93 20.77 5.01
N GLU A 121 5.01 20.98 5.73
CA GLU A 121 6.08 21.87 5.29
C GLU A 121 6.73 21.42 3.98
N THR A 122 6.93 20.12 3.80
CA THR A 122 7.52 19.56 2.58
C THR A 122 6.98 18.17 2.28
N LEU A 123 6.24 18.03 1.18
CA LEU A 123 5.81 16.76 0.62
C LEU A 123 6.49 16.53 -0.73
N MET A 124 7.53 15.70 -0.75
CA MET A 124 8.25 15.33 -1.97
C MET A 124 7.65 14.06 -2.56
N GLN A 125 7.65 13.98 -3.89
CA GLN A 125 7.31 12.76 -4.61
C GLN A 125 8.58 12.13 -5.15
N GLU A 126 8.76 10.83 -4.90
CA GLU A 126 9.82 10.01 -5.49
C GLU A 126 9.20 8.92 -6.35
N GLU A 127 9.64 8.83 -7.59
CA GLU A 127 9.22 7.79 -8.52
C GLU A 127 10.27 6.69 -8.55
N SER A 128 9.82 5.44 -8.48
CA SER A 128 10.73 4.31 -8.68
C SER A 128 11.18 4.25 -10.13
N PRO A 129 12.47 4.02 -10.40
CA PRO A 129 12.97 3.87 -11.77
C PRO A 129 12.24 2.74 -12.52
N VAL A 130 12.05 2.93 -13.83
CA VAL A 130 11.43 1.91 -14.69
C VAL A 130 12.30 0.65 -14.69
N GLY A 131 11.71 -0.49 -14.34
CA GLY A 131 12.40 -1.80 -14.34
C GLY A 131 13.13 -2.15 -13.04
N GLU A 132 13.19 -1.25 -12.05
CA GLU A 132 13.74 -1.58 -10.73
C GLU A 132 12.66 -2.13 -9.78
N HIS A 133 12.37 -3.42 -9.91
CA HIS A 133 11.45 -4.13 -9.02
C HIS A 133 11.86 -4.08 -7.54
N GLN A 134 13.16 -3.93 -7.24
CA GLN A 134 13.66 -3.83 -5.86
C GLN A 134 13.26 -2.53 -5.17
N SER A 135 13.05 -1.47 -5.93
CA SER A 135 12.70 -0.14 -5.40
C SER A 135 11.31 -0.11 -4.73
N ASN A 136 10.37 -0.94 -5.18
CA ASN A 136 9.02 -1.07 -4.63
C ASN A 136 8.82 -2.31 -3.75
N GLY A 137 9.87 -3.08 -3.50
CA GLY A 137 9.79 -4.34 -2.74
C GLY A 137 9.18 -4.21 -1.34
N GLU A 138 9.29 -3.05 -0.70
CA GLU A 138 8.69 -2.83 0.64
C GLU A 138 7.17 -2.75 0.57
N VAL A 139 6.61 -1.93 -0.34
CA VAL A 139 5.16 -1.83 -0.49
C VAL A 139 4.55 -3.11 -1.07
N GLU A 140 5.25 -3.80 -1.96
CA GLU A 140 4.82 -5.12 -2.45
C GLU A 140 4.72 -6.16 -1.32
N ASN A 141 5.68 -6.16 -0.39
CA ASN A 141 5.62 -7.03 0.79
C ASN A 141 4.51 -6.62 1.76
N ALA A 142 4.27 -5.31 1.93
CA ALA A 142 3.12 -4.81 2.69
C ALA A 142 1.80 -5.29 2.07
N ILE A 143 1.64 -5.19 0.75
CA ILE A 143 0.47 -5.71 0.01
C ILE A 143 0.29 -7.20 0.26
N LYS A 144 1.35 -8.01 0.14
CA LYS A 144 1.29 -9.46 0.41
C LYS A 144 0.84 -9.75 1.86
N SER A 145 1.32 -8.98 2.82
CA SER A 145 0.95 -9.10 4.24
C SER A 145 -0.50 -8.74 4.47
N VAL A 146 -0.98 -7.64 3.91
CA VAL A 146 -2.41 -7.23 3.97
C VAL A 146 -3.29 -8.32 3.36
N GLN A 147 -2.92 -8.83 2.18
CA GLN A 147 -3.66 -9.92 1.52
C GLN A 147 -3.72 -11.19 2.39
N ALA A 148 -2.62 -11.55 3.05
CA ALA A 148 -2.57 -12.71 3.92
C ALA A 148 -3.49 -12.52 5.14
N GLN A 149 -3.46 -11.36 5.78
CA GLN A 149 -4.34 -11.02 6.90
C GLN A 149 -5.81 -11.04 6.49
N MET A 150 -6.18 -10.39 5.38
CA MET A 150 -7.55 -10.41 4.86
C MET A 150 -8.05 -11.83 4.61
N ARG A 151 -7.19 -12.71 4.07
CA ARG A 151 -7.50 -14.12 3.85
C ARG A 151 -7.76 -14.85 5.16
N THR A 152 -6.88 -14.67 6.14
CA THR A 152 -6.98 -15.30 7.45
C THR A 152 -8.23 -14.85 8.17
N MET A 153 -8.52 -13.55 8.21
CA MET A 153 -9.73 -13.01 8.82
C MET A 153 -10.99 -13.56 8.16
N ARG A 154 -11.03 -13.62 6.83
CA ARG A 154 -12.18 -14.20 6.10
C ARG A 154 -12.40 -15.66 6.47
N LEU A 155 -11.34 -16.46 6.46
CA LEU A 155 -11.44 -17.88 6.82
C LEU A 155 -11.89 -18.06 8.26
N ALA A 156 -11.37 -17.28 9.19
CA ALA A 156 -11.79 -17.31 10.60
C ALA A 156 -13.28 -16.94 10.76
N LEU A 157 -13.75 -15.91 10.06
CA LEU A 157 -15.16 -15.53 10.07
C LEU A 157 -16.03 -16.61 9.44
N GLN A 158 -15.65 -17.18 8.31
CA GLN A 158 -16.39 -18.28 7.67
C GLN A 158 -16.47 -19.50 8.57
N SER A 159 -15.39 -19.86 9.24
CA SER A 159 -15.36 -20.95 10.20
C SER A 159 -16.30 -20.69 11.39
N ARG A 160 -16.26 -19.46 11.95
CA ARG A 160 -17.11 -19.07 13.08
C ARG A 160 -18.60 -19.07 12.76
N TYR A 161 -18.96 -18.63 11.55
CA TYR A 161 -20.37 -18.56 11.13
C TYR A 161 -20.88 -19.84 10.42
N GLY A 162 -20.02 -20.81 10.19
CA GLY A 162 -20.37 -22.06 9.49
C GLY A 162 -20.83 -21.89 8.04
N ARG A 163 -20.57 -20.72 7.44
CA ARG A 163 -20.99 -20.40 6.05
C ARG A 163 -19.99 -19.51 5.32
N LYS A 164 -20.00 -19.57 4.00
CA LYS A 164 -19.22 -18.65 3.17
C LYS A 164 -19.74 -17.23 3.34
N ILE A 165 -18.82 -16.27 3.53
CA ILE A 165 -19.15 -14.85 3.55
C ILE A 165 -19.00 -14.33 2.12
N ARG A 166 -20.10 -13.85 1.55
CA ARG A 166 -20.15 -13.29 0.19
C ARG A 166 -19.30 -12.00 0.12
N ALA A 167 -18.87 -11.65 -1.09
CA ALA A 167 -18.02 -10.47 -1.31
C ALA A 167 -18.74 -9.15 -0.99
N ASP A 168 -20.04 -9.10 -1.23
CA ASP A 168 -20.92 -7.96 -0.99
C ASP A 168 -21.36 -7.79 0.47
N HIS A 169 -20.97 -8.72 1.35
CA HIS A 169 -21.38 -8.67 2.76
C HIS A 169 -20.79 -7.43 3.46
N PRO A 170 -21.60 -6.64 4.22
CA PRO A 170 -21.18 -5.39 4.86
C PRO A 170 -19.93 -5.51 5.76
N ILE A 171 -19.69 -6.68 6.36
CA ILE A 171 -18.53 -6.93 7.22
C ILE A 171 -17.19 -6.90 6.46
N ARG A 172 -17.22 -6.85 5.13
CA ARG A 172 -16.02 -6.78 4.28
C ARG A 172 -15.71 -5.36 3.81
N ARG A 173 -16.57 -4.41 4.13
CA ARG A 173 -16.39 -2.98 3.90
C ARG A 173 -15.81 -2.34 5.15
#